data_9fa0ec54f1ff80ca54c066c95fe01720
#
_entry.id   9fa0ec54f1ff80ca54c066c95fe01720
#
_cell.length_a   1.000
_cell.length_b   1.000
_cell.length_c   1.000
_cell.angle_alpha   90.00
_cell.angle_beta   90.00
_cell.angle_gamma   90.00
#
_symmetry.space_group_name_H-M   'P 1'
#
loop_
_entity.id
_entity.type
_entity.pdbx_description
1 polymer ?
#
loop_
_entity_poly.entity_id
_entity_poly.type
_entity_poly.pdbx_seq_one_letter_code
_entity_poly.pdbx_strand_id
1 'polypeptide(L)'
;MPKTNNQKKVNTFKNILKKQMKKTLTLLASLVLFFVASAQSNQSTNSAVNPAKDWKFGIALWTFHTFSFAESLDKVDSAGLKYIEPNNFTKTLPELNDSSLMQLSPSGIQKLKSLIEQRGLKCESVYLAGGKDIDAWKKQFEAAKQLGVQFVTTEPPLDMWDSIDSLAGIYGIKVAIHEHWKGMSHYWNPDTTLLAIKGHPNFGVCADLGHWPKSGIKPLDAIKKLSGHIIAIHLKDIAAYNNPKLVDVPVGTGVIDFPAIFRELKKQGFKGPIYIERDATDQPSNLPSVIQEVKYYNEQVSKL
;
A
#
# COMPACT_ATOMS: atom_id res chain seq x y z
N MET A 1 33.24 33.86 -82.46
CA MET A 1 34.60 33.45 -82.07
C MET A 1 34.53 32.26 -81.14
N PRO A 2 35.11 31.13 -81.37
CA PRO A 2 35.04 29.98 -80.50
C PRO A 2 35.91 30.20 -79.25
N LYS A 3 35.31 29.96 -78.05
CA LYS A 3 35.97 30.07 -76.72
C LYS A 3 37.23 29.20 -76.69
N THR A 4 38.36 29.77 -76.27
CA THR A 4 39.65 29.09 -76.23
C THR A 4 39.66 27.92 -75.26
N ASN A 5 40.48 26.91 -75.49
CA ASN A 5 40.53 25.66 -74.64
C ASN A 5 40.82 25.93 -73.18
N ASN A 6 41.44 27.05 -72.82
CA ASN A 6 41.68 27.49 -71.44
C ASN A 6 40.41 27.96 -70.76
N GLN A 7 39.51 28.64 -71.46
CA GLN A 7 38.22 29.09 -70.91
C GLN A 7 37.29 27.91 -70.57
N LYS A 8 37.34 26.84 -71.38
CA LYS A 8 36.54 25.63 -71.07
C LYS A 8 37.06 24.90 -69.83
N LYS A 9 38.40 24.80 -69.66
CA LYS A 9 38.99 24.19 -68.39
C LYS A 9 38.66 24.97 -67.15
N VAL A 10 38.71 26.30 -67.18
CA VAL A 10 38.37 27.14 -65.99
C VAL A 10 36.92 27.03 -65.68
N ASN A 11 35.98 26.94 -66.63
CA ASN A 11 34.58 26.77 -66.35
C ASN A 11 34.24 25.37 -65.76
N THR A 12 34.92 24.33 -66.23
CA THR A 12 34.78 22.98 -65.71
C THR A 12 35.27 22.89 -64.29
N PHE A 13 36.39 23.53 -63.95
CA PHE A 13 36.94 23.58 -62.59
C PHE A 13 36.02 24.34 -61.60
N LYS A 14 35.48 25.47 -62.07
CA LYS A 14 34.48 26.24 -61.24
C LYS A 14 33.19 25.45 -60.97
N ASN A 15 32.75 24.65 -61.94
CA ASN A 15 31.53 23.82 -61.71
C ASN A 15 31.79 22.62 -60.80
N ILE A 16 32.99 22.03 -60.85
CA ILE A 16 33.39 20.97 -59.90
C ILE A 16 33.50 21.52 -58.51
N LEU A 17 34.12 22.69 -58.28
CA LEU A 17 34.24 23.35 -57.02
C LEU A 17 32.85 23.69 -56.43
N LYS A 18 31.96 24.26 -57.26
CA LYS A 18 30.56 24.55 -56.82
C LYS A 18 29.80 23.29 -56.44
N LYS A 19 30.03 22.17 -57.12
CA LYS A 19 29.36 20.89 -56.79
C LYS A 19 29.91 20.27 -55.51
N GLN A 20 31.22 20.40 -55.26
CA GLN A 20 31.85 19.96 -54.00
C GLN A 20 31.39 20.82 -52.83
N MET A 21 31.40 22.15 -52.96
CA MET A 21 30.90 23.05 -51.90
C MET A 21 29.45 22.80 -51.57
N LYS A 22 28.56 22.53 -52.54
CA LYS A 22 27.16 22.16 -52.26
C LYS A 22 27.07 20.86 -51.49
N LYS A 23 27.86 19.83 -51.83
CA LYS A 23 27.88 18.55 -51.08
C LYS A 23 28.36 18.72 -49.65
N THR A 24 29.39 19.53 -49.41
CA THR A 24 29.93 19.80 -48.07
C THR A 24 28.95 20.62 -47.23
N LEU A 25 28.24 21.59 -47.86
CA LEU A 25 27.20 22.36 -47.13
C LEU A 25 25.98 21.48 -46.74
N THR A 26 25.59 20.55 -47.62
CA THR A 26 24.51 19.59 -47.35
C THR A 26 24.89 18.61 -46.24
N LEU A 27 26.15 18.15 -46.20
CA LEU A 27 26.67 17.27 -45.16
C LEU A 27 26.74 17.99 -43.81
N LEU A 28 27.18 19.24 -43.74
CA LEU A 28 27.21 20.05 -42.51
C LEU A 28 25.79 20.34 -42.00
N ALA A 29 24.86 20.66 -42.90
CA ALA A 29 23.45 20.87 -42.51
C ALA A 29 22.81 19.60 -41.94
N SER A 30 23.13 18.41 -42.50
CA SER A 30 22.66 17.12 -41.94
C SER A 30 23.28 16.79 -40.62
N LEU A 31 24.55 17.11 -40.34
CA LEU A 31 25.19 16.90 -39.05
C LEU A 31 24.62 17.84 -37.98
N VAL A 32 24.33 19.10 -38.32
CA VAL A 32 23.72 20.05 -37.36
C VAL A 32 22.29 19.63 -36.98
N LEU A 33 21.50 19.13 -37.95
CA LEU A 33 20.17 18.59 -37.71
C LEU A 33 20.21 17.33 -36.82
N PHE A 34 21.23 16.47 -36.96
CA PHE A 34 21.43 15.30 -36.11
C PHE A 34 21.83 15.69 -34.67
N PHE A 35 22.64 16.73 -34.48
CA PHE A 35 23.03 17.22 -33.15
C PHE A 35 21.88 17.94 -32.43
N VAL A 36 21.03 18.67 -33.15
CA VAL A 36 19.85 19.30 -32.58
C VAL A 36 18.79 18.26 -32.22
N ALA A 37 18.61 17.20 -33.00
CA ALA A 37 17.70 16.09 -32.70
C ALA A 37 18.19 15.26 -31.49
N SER A 38 19.52 15.07 -31.35
CA SER A 38 20.08 14.35 -30.16
C SER A 38 20.09 15.19 -28.90
N ALA A 39 20.11 16.52 -29.01
CA ALA A 39 20.00 17.42 -27.83
C ALA A 39 18.55 17.53 -27.31
N GLN A 40 17.53 17.27 -28.13
CA GLN A 40 16.14 17.25 -27.72
C GLN A 40 15.65 15.90 -27.17
N SER A 41 16.42 14.81 -27.35
CA SER A 41 16.06 13.49 -26.80
C SER A 41 16.58 13.22 -25.39
N ASN A 42 17.32 14.15 -24.77
CA ASN A 42 17.81 14.08 -23.40
C ASN A 42 17.11 15.05 -22.43
N GLN A 43 15.88 15.47 -22.72
CA GLN A 43 14.97 15.71 -21.60
C GLN A 43 14.57 14.31 -21.10
N SER A 44 15.40 13.77 -20.19
CA SER A 44 14.90 12.79 -19.24
C SER A 44 13.71 13.49 -18.59
N THR A 45 12.51 13.12 -18.97
CA THR A 45 11.37 13.22 -18.08
C THR A 45 11.76 12.38 -16.88
N ASN A 46 12.44 13.00 -15.90
CA ASN A 46 12.28 12.63 -14.53
C ASN A 46 10.79 12.86 -14.25
N SER A 47 9.94 11.96 -14.74
CA SER A 47 8.68 11.70 -14.06
C SER A 47 9.14 11.26 -12.69
N ALA A 48 9.14 12.18 -11.75
CA ALA A 48 9.37 11.86 -10.36
C ALA A 48 8.45 10.67 -10.09
N VAL A 49 9.08 9.49 -9.90
CA VAL A 49 8.34 8.26 -9.61
C VAL A 49 7.50 8.62 -8.40
N ASN A 50 6.18 8.71 -8.59
CA ASN A 50 5.30 9.00 -7.47
C ASN A 50 5.30 7.75 -6.59
N PRO A 51 6.04 7.72 -5.45
CA PRO A 51 6.17 6.53 -4.62
C PRO A 51 4.82 6.07 -4.07
N ALA A 52 3.81 6.92 -4.06
CA ALA A 52 2.47 6.55 -3.66
C ALA A 52 1.75 5.66 -4.71
N LYS A 53 2.25 5.58 -5.95
CA LYS A 53 1.76 4.61 -6.94
C LYS A 53 2.14 3.16 -6.59
N ASP A 54 3.18 3.00 -5.76
CA ASP A 54 3.66 1.70 -5.31
C ASP A 54 2.98 1.25 -4.00
N TRP A 55 2.11 2.07 -3.42
CA TRP A 55 1.35 1.69 -2.23
C TRP A 55 0.32 0.62 -2.56
N LYS A 56 0.27 -0.40 -1.72
CA LYS A 56 -0.62 -1.55 -1.85
C LYS A 56 -1.97 -1.19 -1.26
N PHE A 57 -2.85 -0.57 -2.05
CA PHE A 57 -4.15 -0.14 -1.57
C PHE A 57 -5.17 -1.28 -1.58
N GLY A 58 -5.85 -1.47 -0.46
CA GLY A 58 -6.75 -2.59 -0.24
C GLY A 58 -7.77 -2.34 0.87
N ILE A 59 -8.23 -3.42 1.49
CA ILE A 59 -9.27 -3.40 2.51
C ILE A 59 -9.04 -4.46 3.58
N ALA A 60 -9.23 -4.10 4.85
CA ALA A 60 -9.39 -5.04 5.94
C ALA A 60 -10.81 -5.61 5.89
N LEU A 61 -10.93 -6.94 5.82
CA LEU A 61 -12.23 -7.61 5.61
C LEU A 61 -13.17 -7.46 6.82
N TRP A 62 -12.69 -6.95 7.96
CA TRP A 62 -13.55 -6.50 9.05
C TRP A 62 -14.61 -5.52 8.56
N THR A 63 -14.31 -4.69 7.58
CA THR A 63 -15.25 -3.78 6.91
C THR A 63 -16.54 -4.48 6.45
N PHE A 64 -16.45 -5.76 6.13
CA PHE A 64 -17.58 -6.59 5.69
C PHE A 64 -17.89 -7.74 6.67
N HIS A 65 -17.62 -7.56 7.98
CA HIS A 65 -17.72 -8.58 9.03
C HIS A 65 -19.12 -9.21 9.19
N THR A 66 -20.16 -8.59 8.64
CA THR A 66 -21.53 -9.13 8.63
C THR A 66 -21.80 -10.10 7.48
N PHE A 67 -20.85 -10.26 6.57
CA PHE A 67 -20.93 -11.12 5.38
C PHE A 67 -20.00 -12.33 5.51
N SER A 68 -20.24 -13.36 4.72
CA SER A 68 -19.29 -14.46 4.58
C SER A 68 -18.01 -14.01 3.88
N PHE A 69 -16.96 -14.82 3.99
CA PHE A 69 -15.68 -14.53 3.32
C PHE A 69 -15.86 -14.40 1.80
N ALA A 70 -16.62 -15.31 1.17
CA ALA A 70 -16.88 -15.26 -0.27
C ALA A 70 -17.62 -13.97 -0.69
N GLU A 71 -18.70 -13.61 0.02
CA GLU A 71 -19.46 -12.38 -0.22
C GLU A 71 -18.60 -11.12 0.01
N SER A 72 -17.69 -11.17 0.98
CA SER A 72 -16.74 -10.10 1.23
C SER A 72 -15.80 -9.93 0.03
N LEU A 73 -15.28 -11.02 -0.55
CA LEU A 73 -14.45 -10.96 -1.75
C LEU A 73 -15.21 -10.40 -2.97
N ASP A 74 -16.50 -10.73 -3.14
CA ASP A 74 -17.34 -10.15 -4.20
C ASP A 74 -17.46 -8.63 -4.06
N LYS A 75 -17.53 -8.13 -2.82
CA LYS A 75 -17.54 -6.70 -2.54
C LYS A 75 -16.18 -6.04 -2.81
N VAL A 76 -15.08 -6.72 -2.48
CA VAL A 76 -13.71 -6.27 -2.80
C VAL A 76 -13.55 -6.11 -4.32
N ASP A 77 -13.97 -7.10 -5.10
CA ASP A 77 -13.94 -7.05 -6.57
C ASP A 77 -14.80 -5.90 -7.11
N SER A 78 -16.00 -5.71 -6.55
CA SER A 78 -16.92 -4.62 -6.92
C SER A 78 -16.34 -3.23 -6.61
N ALA A 79 -15.52 -3.12 -5.55
CA ALA A 79 -14.80 -1.89 -5.21
C ALA A 79 -13.51 -1.67 -6.04
N GLY A 80 -13.10 -2.63 -6.85
CA GLY A 80 -11.90 -2.56 -7.69
C GLY A 80 -10.59 -2.65 -6.89
N LEU A 81 -10.63 -3.16 -5.66
CA LEU A 81 -9.47 -3.33 -4.80
C LEU A 81 -8.71 -4.62 -5.11
N LYS A 82 -7.41 -4.66 -4.77
CA LYS A 82 -6.53 -5.79 -5.08
C LYS A 82 -5.85 -6.41 -3.86
N TYR A 83 -5.79 -5.70 -2.74
CA TYR A 83 -5.16 -6.18 -1.53
C TYR A 83 -6.20 -6.36 -0.44
N ILE A 84 -6.07 -7.43 0.34
CA ILE A 84 -6.97 -7.73 1.45
C ILE A 84 -6.20 -8.07 2.71
N GLU A 85 -6.80 -7.76 3.86
CA GLU A 85 -6.41 -8.28 5.15
C GLU A 85 -7.61 -9.04 5.75
N PRO A 86 -7.65 -10.38 5.68
CA PRO A 86 -8.62 -11.18 6.41
C PRO A 86 -8.41 -11.08 7.93
N ASN A 87 -9.45 -11.34 8.70
CA ASN A 87 -9.31 -11.58 10.13
C ASN A 87 -9.43 -13.07 10.45
N ASN A 88 -8.78 -13.52 11.51
CA ASN A 88 -8.73 -14.94 11.88
C ASN A 88 -10.07 -15.49 12.41
N PHE A 89 -10.98 -14.63 12.81
CA PHE A 89 -12.33 -14.99 13.32
C PHE A 89 -13.43 -14.88 12.27
N THR A 90 -13.08 -14.50 11.03
CA THR A 90 -14.03 -14.46 9.91
C THR A 90 -14.46 -15.89 9.57
N LYS A 91 -15.76 -16.12 9.49
CA LYS A 91 -16.32 -17.37 8.94
C LYS A 91 -15.96 -17.50 7.47
N THR A 92 -15.46 -18.65 7.07
CA THR A 92 -14.87 -18.81 5.74
C THR A 92 -15.89 -19.25 4.67
N LEU A 93 -16.13 -20.53 4.51
CA LEU A 93 -16.97 -21.10 3.46
C LEU A 93 -17.87 -22.18 4.04
N PRO A 94 -19.13 -22.32 3.58
CA PRO A 94 -20.04 -23.40 4.02
C PRO A 94 -19.43 -24.79 3.88
N GLU A 95 -18.71 -25.06 2.80
CA GLU A 95 -18.04 -26.35 2.56
C GLU A 95 -16.80 -26.57 3.47
N LEU A 96 -16.43 -25.58 4.26
CA LEU A 96 -15.44 -25.65 5.34
C LEU A 96 -16.12 -25.52 6.73
N ASN A 97 -17.42 -25.81 6.80
CA ASN A 97 -18.27 -25.69 7.98
C ASN A 97 -18.29 -24.30 8.60
N ASP A 98 -18.14 -23.26 7.80
CA ASP A 98 -18.02 -21.85 8.24
C ASP A 98 -17.01 -21.64 9.39
N SER A 99 -15.99 -22.49 9.43
CA SER A 99 -14.93 -22.38 10.42
C SER A 99 -14.16 -21.08 10.25
N SER A 100 -13.69 -20.48 11.34
CA SER A 100 -12.78 -19.34 11.24
C SER A 100 -11.45 -19.76 10.61
N LEU A 101 -10.74 -18.82 10.00
CA LEU A 101 -9.53 -19.06 9.23
C LEU A 101 -8.49 -19.88 10.03
N MET A 102 -8.28 -19.53 11.31
CA MET A 102 -7.29 -20.19 12.17
C MET A 102 -7.75 -21.55 12.70
N GLN A 103 -8.97 -21.96 12.44
CA GLN A 103 -9.49 -23.28 12.77
C GLN A 103 -9.46 -24.25 11.57
N LEU A 104 -9.10 -23.76 10.40
CA LEU A 104 -9.02 -24.58 9.19
C LEU A 104 -7.86 -25.55 9.24
N SER A 105 -8.08 -26.70 8.62
CA SER A 105 -7.00 -27.63 8.28
C SER A 105 -6.04 -26.99 7.25
N PRO A 106 -4.81 -27.51 7.07
CA PRO A 106 -3.91 -27.05 6.02
C PRO A 106 -4.54 -27.04 4.62
N SER A 107 -5.36 -28.07 4.30
CA SER A 107 -6.09 -28.11 3.02
C SER A 107 -7.18 -27.05 2.92
N GLY A 108 -7.83 -26.70 4.02
CA GLY A 108 -8.82 -25.62 4.08
C GLY A 108 -8.15 -24.25 3.85
N ILE A 109 -7.01 -23.99 4.47
CA ILE A 109 -6.21 -22.76 4.25
C ILE A 109 -5.79 -22.67 2.78
N GLN A 110 -5.30 -23.77 2.19
CA GLN A 110 -4.90 -23.80 0.79
C GLN A 110 -6.09 -23.51 -0.14
N LYS A 111 -7.29 -23.98 0.19
CA LYS A 111 -8.52 -23.70 -0.56
C LYS A 111 -8.85 -22.21 -0.52
N LEU A 112 -8.78 -21.56 0.65
CA LEU A 112 -8.97 -20.09 0.76
C LEU A 112 -7.93 -19.32 -0.02
N LYS A 113 -6.67 -19.71 0.10
CA LYS A 113 -5.57 -19.08 -0.66
C LYS A 113 -5.83 -19.16 -2.16
N SER A 114 -6.21 -20.34 -2.67
CA SER A 114 -6.54 -20.51 -4.09
C SER A 114 -7.74 -19.65 -4.51
N LEU A 115 -8.74 -19.48 -3.67
CA LEU A 115 -9.90 -18.62 -3.96
C LEU A 115 -9.48 -17.14 -4.06
N ILE A 116 -8.61 -16.67 -3.17
CA ILE A 116 -8.04 -15.32 -3.21
C ILE A 116 -7.25 -15.11 -4.51
N GLU A 117 -6.36 -16.05 -4.83
CA GLU A 117 -5.49 -15.99 -6.01
C GLU A 117 -6.29 -16.06 -7.34
N GLN A 118 -7.32 -16.90 -7.43
CA GLN A 118 -8.19 -17.01 -8.61
C GLN A 118 -8.94 -15.71 -8.92
N ARG A 119 -9.20 -14.87 -7.91
CA ARG A 119 -9.78 -13.53 -8.08
C ARG A 119 -8.74 -12.46 -8.39
N GLY A 120 -7.46 -12.83 -8.49
CA GLY A 120 -6.35 -11.89 -8.68
C GLY A 120 -6.12 -10.97 -7.49
N LEU A 121 -6.62 -11.36 -6.30
CA LEU A 121 -6.42 -10.66 -5.06
C LEU A 121 -5.10 -11.07 -4.41
N LYS A 122 -4.56 -10.19 -3.55
CA LYS A 122 -3.32 -10.41 -2.79
C LYS A 122 -3.59 -10.26 -1.30
N CYS A 123 -3.14 -11.23 -0.52
CA CYS A 123 -3.24 -11.26 0.93
C CYS A 123 -1.83 -11.13 1.52
N GLU A 124 -1.47 -9.92 1.98
CA GLU A 124 -0.13 -9.68 2.54
C GLU A 124 -0.09 -9.80 4.06
N SER A 125 -1.26 -9.74 4.68
CA SER A 125 -1.43 -9.82 6.12
C SER A 125 -2.71 -10.56 6.50
N VAL A 126 -2.80 -10.90 7.78
CA VAL A 126 -4.02 -11.39 8.42
C VAL A 126 -4.11 -10.77 9.81
N TYR A 127 -5.29 -10.31 10.19
CA TYR A 127 -5.53 -9.85 11.55
C TYR A 127 -5.75 -11.04 12.47
N LEU A 128 -4.95 -11.13 13.54
CA LEU A 128 -5.03 -12.17 14.56
C LEU A 128 -5.67 -11.62 15.84
N ALA A 129 -6.68 -12.30 16.34
CA ALA A 129 -7.29 -11.97 17.63
C ALA A 129 -6.38 -12.33 18.82
N GLY A 130 -5.26 -13.00 18.55
CA GLY A 130 -4.32 -13.43 19.56
C GLY A 130 -4.66 -14.78 20.18
N GLY A 131 -3.87 -15.16 21.16
CA GLY A 131 -3.99 -16.44 21.87
C GLY A 131 -3.72 -16.26 23.37
N LYS A 132 -4.31 -17.12 24.17
CA LYS A 132 -4.15 -17.12 25.63
C LYS A 132 -2.78 -17.64 26.09
N ASP A 133 -2.07 -18.39 25.24
CA ASP A 133 -0.77 -19.02 25.50
C ASP A 133 0.04 -19.11 24.21
N ILE A 134 1.31 -19.45 24.35
CA ILE A 134 2.25 -19.50 23.22
C ILE A 134 1.89 -20.57 22.20
N ASP A 135 1.27 -21.65 22.59
CA ASP A 135 0.85 -22.71 21.67
C ASP A 135 -0.30 -22.24 20.76
N ALA A 136 -1.22 -21.45 21.32
CA ALA A 136 -2.27 -20.81 20.53
C ALA A 136 -1.69 -19.80 19.51
N TRP A 137 -0.69 -19.00 19.91
CA TRP A 137 0.04 -18.12 19.00
C TRP A 137 0.78 -18.89 17.91
N LYS A 138 1.48 -19.95 18.29
CA LYS A 138 2.19 -20.81 17.34
C LYS A 138 1.27 -21.34 16.24
N LYS A 139 0.10 -21.87 16.60
CA LYS A 139 -0.91 -22.33 15.62
C LYS A 139 -1.33 -21.22 14.66
N GLN A 140 -1.52 -19.99 15.16
CA GLN A 140 -1.89 -18.86 14.33
C GLN A 140 -0.74 -18.44 13.38
N PHE A 141 0.52 -18.46 13.84
CA PHE A 141 1.67 -18.22 12.96
C PHE A 141 1.83 -19.33 11.92
N GLU A 142 1.57 -20.60 12.26
CA GLU A 142 1.56 -21.71 11.30
C GLU A 142 0.53 -21.50 10.20
N ALA A 143 -0.68 -21.12 10.57
CA ALA A 143 -1.75 -20.84 9.62
C ALA A 143 -1.43 -19.59 8.75
N ALA A 144 -0.91 -18.53 9.36
CA ALA A 144 -0.45 -17.33 8.66
C ALA A 144 0.67 -17.66 7.65
N LYS A 145 1.61 -18.53 8.02
CA LYS A 145 2.66 -19.02 7.12
C LYS A 145 2.10 -19.79 5.94
N GLN A 146 1.13 -20.66 6.16
CA GLN A 146 0.47 -21.43 5.09
C GLN A 146 -0.31 -20.53 4.14
N LEU A 147 -0.98 -19.50 4.68
CA LEU A 147 -1.65 -18.48 3.87
C LEU A 147 -0.65 -17.68 3.02
N GLY A 148 0.59 -17.58 3.49
CA GLY A 148 1.69 -16.93 2.76
C GLY A 148 1.80 -15.43 3.03
N VAL A 149 1.28 -14.95 4.16
CA VAL A 149 1.35 -13.53 4.54
C VAL A 149 2.77 -13.11 4.96
N GLN A 150 3.06 -11.82 4.84
CA GLN A 150 4.35 -11.22 5.20
C GLN A 150 4.35 -10.72 6.65
N PHE A 151 3.20 -10.34 7.16
CA PHE A 151 3.02 -9.91 8.53
C PHE A 151 1.64 -10.29 9.08
N VAL A 152 1.52 -10.24 10.37
CA VAL A 152 0.24 -10.37 11.08
C VAL A 152 -0.07 -9.04 11.78
N THR A 153 -1.33 -8.63 11.72
CA THR A 153 -1.84 -7.47 12.47
C THR A 153 -2.46 -7.97 13.75
N THR A 154 -2.05 -7.44 14.91
CA THR A 154 -2.55 -7.90 16.21
C THR A 154 -2.16 -6.95 17.34
N GLU A 155 -2.69 -7.17 18.54
CA GLU A 155 -2.29 -6.51 19.79
C GLU A 155 -1.65 -7.54 20.74
N PRO A 156 -0.31 -7.71 20.71
CA PRO A 156 0.37 -8.70 21.56
C PRO A 156 0.19 -8.40 23.05
N PRO A 157 -0.11 -9.40 23.93
CA PRO A 157 -0.10 -9.20 25.37
C PRO A 157 1.28 -8.74 25.86
N LEU A 158 1.29 -7.87 26.89
CA LEU A 158 2.52 -7.23 27.38
C LEU A 158 3.56 -8.24 27.90
N ASP A 159 3.12 -9.32 28.48
CA ASP A 159 3.92 -10.39 29.05
C ASP A 159 4.37 -11.45 28.04
N MET A 160 4.00 -11.29 26.76
CA MET A 160 4.31 -12.24 25.70
C MET A 160 5.18 -11.66 24.57
N TRP A 161 5.66 -10.42 24.67
CA TRP A 161 6.41 -9.76 23.59
C TRP A 161 7.61 -10.56 23.12
N ASP A 162 8.50 -10.97 24.03
CA ASP A 162 9.69 -11.79 23.70
C ASP A 162 9.33 -13.10 22.98
N SER A 163 8.29 -13.77 23.48
CA SER A 163 7.85 -15.05 22.92
C SER A 163 7.23 -14.88 21.54
N ILE A 164 6.43 -13.84 21.33
CA ILE A 164 5.79 -13.56 20.04
C ILE A 164 6.83 -13.04 19.03
N ASP A 165 7.77 -12.19 19.45
CA ASP A 165 8.88 -11.77 18.59
C ASP A 165 9.73 -12.96 18.13
N SER A 166 10.01 -13.88 19.04
CA SER A 166 10.73 -15.13 18.72
C SER A 166 9.96 -15.97 17.70
N LEU A 167 8.65 -16.16 17.89
CA LEU A 167 7.81 -16.84 16.88
C LEU A 167 7.84 -16.12 15.54
N ALA A 168 7.69 -14.81 15.53
CA ALA A 168 7.76 -13.99 14.33
C ALA A 168 9.07 -14.24 13.56
N GLY A 169 10.20 -14.28 14.27
CA GLY A 169 11.51 -14.63 13.71
C GLY A 169 11.58 -16.06 13.15
N ILE A 170 11.05 -17.04 13.87
CA ILE A 170 11.03 -18.45 13.43
C ILE A 170 10.22 -18.62 12.15
N TYR A 171 9.05 -17.97 12.04
CA TYR A 171 8.19 -18.09 10.88
C TYR A 171 8.58 -17.13 9.74
N GLY A 172 9.44 -16.13 10.00
CA GLY A 172 9.82 -15.09 9.06
C GLY A 172 8.62 -14.17 8.72
N ILE A 173 7.76 -13.91 9.71
CA ILE A 173 6.54 -13.10 9.59
C ILE A 173 6.65 -11.95 10.58
N LYS A 174 6.46 -10.70 10.13
CA LYS A 174 6.47 -9.54 11.02
C LYS A 174 5.16 -9.44 11.82
N VAL A 175 5.23 -8.74 12.95
CA VAL A 175 4.07 -8.38 13.77
C VAL A 175 3.83 -6.88 13.61
N ALA A 176 2.72 -6.51 13.02
CA ALA A 176 2.26 -5.14 12.94
C ALA A 176 1.29 -4.89 14.11
N ILE A 177 1.78 -4.21 15.15
CA ILE A 177 0.98 -3.88 16.33
C ILE A 177 -0.13 -2.92 15.90
N HIS A 178 -1.37 -3.37 16.12
CA HIS A 178 -2.56 -2.56 15.94
C HIS A 178 -2.90 -1.84 17.25
N GLU A 179 -3.64 -0.76 17.18
CA GLU A 179 -4.13 -0.07 18.36
C GLU A 179 -5.63 0.20 18.26
N HIS A 180 -6.27 0.23 19.43
CA HIS A 180 -7.59 0.82 19.65
C HIS A 180 -7.43 2.06 20.54
N TRP A 181 -8.54 2.67 20.95
CA TRP A 181 -8.52 3.88 21.76
C TRP A 181 -8.18 3.59 23.25
N LYS A 182 -7.90 4.67 23.97
CA LYS A 182 -7.61 4.64 25.42
C LYS A 182 -8.72 3.94 26.21
N GLY A 183 -8.34 2.97 27.00
CA GLY A 183 -9.26 2.11 27.77
C GLY A 183 -9.68 0.84 27.05
N MET A 184 -9.42 0.72 25.74
CA MET A 184 -9.62 -0.51 24.96
C MET A 184 -8.30 -1.23 24.71
N SER A 185 -7.24 -0.51 24.35
CA SER A 185 -5.93 -1.05 23.99
C SER A 185 -4.82 -0.48 24.87
N HIS A 186 -3.79 -1.29 25.15
CA HIS A 186 -2.53 -0.81 25.71
C HIS A 186 -1.74 0.07 24.72
N TYR A 187 -1.94 -0.16 23.43
CA TYR A 187 -1.21 0.51 22.35
C TYR A 187 -1.86 1.80 21.87
N TRP A 188 -2.91 2.27 22.57
CA TRP A 188 -3.64 3.51 22.23
C TRP A 188 -2.72 4.74 22.08
N ASN A 189 -1.55 4.72 22.75
CA ASN A 189 -0.56 5.78 22.71
C ASN A 189 0.66 5.29 21.92
N PRO A 190 1.13 6.04 20.93
CA PRO A 190 2.35 5.71 20.17
C PRO A 190 3.60 5.42 21.03
N ASP A 191 3.69 6.00 22.25
CA ASP A 191 4.82 5.74 23.16
C ASP A 191 4.82 4.29 23.67
N THR A 192 3.66 3.74 23.97
CA THR A 192 3.54 2.33 24.41
C THR A 192 3.84 1.38 23.25
N THR A 193 3.46 1.73 22.04
CA THR A 193 3.81 0.98 20.84
C THR A 193 5.32 0.98 20.59
N LEU A 194 5.98 2.13 20.71
CA LEU A 194 7.44 2.22 20.62
C LEU A 194 8.16 1.43 21.70
N LEU A 195 7.60 1.37 22.92
CA LEU A 195 8.15 0.54 24.00
C LEU A 195 8.10 -0.94 23.64
N ALA A 196 6.99 -1.40 23.05
CA ALA A 196 6.85 -2.78 22.59
C ALA A 196 7.82 -3.13 21.44
N ILE A 197 8.09 -2.19 20.54
CA ILE A 197 9.03 -2.39 19.41
C ILE A 197 10.47 -2.43 19.89
N LYS A 198 10.79 -1.72 20.96
CA LYS A 198 12.16 -1.65 21.51
C LYS A 198 12.64 -3.02 21.97
N GLY A 199 13.65 -3.56 21.29
CA GLY A 199 14.20 -4.89 21.58
C GLY A 199 13.51 -6.04 20.85
N HIS A 200 12.43 -5.77 20.10
CA HIS A 200 11.67 -6.76 19.35
C HIS A 200 11.76 -6.45 17.84
N PRO A 201 12.82 -6.93 17.15
CA PRO A 201 13.12 -6.54 15.76
C PRO A 201 12.08 -7.01 14.74
N ASN A 202 11.19 -7.92 15.11
CA ASN A 202 10.10 -8.38 14.25
C ASN A 202 8.82 -7.58 14.43
N PHE A 203 8.77 -6.67 15.40
CA PHE A 203 7.62 -5.80 15.65
C PHE A 203 7.70 -4.50 14.85
N GLY A 204 6.54 -4.01 14.42
CA GLY A 204 6.29 -2.70 13.85
C GLY A 204 4.85 -2.32 14.09
N VAL A 205 4.28 -1.43 13.29
CA VAL A 205 2.96 -0.84 13.52
C VAL A 205 2.03 -1.06 12.34
N CYS A 206 0.81 -1.51 12.59
CA CYS A 206 -0.35 -1.27 11.75
C CYS A 206 -1.10 -0.06 12.32
N ALA A 207 -0.89 1.12 11.75
CA ALA A 207 -1.43 2.36 12.27
C ALA A 207 -2.90 2.54 11.89
N ASP A 208 -3.82 2.42 12.85
CA ASP A 208 -5.23 2.73 12.62
C ASP A 208 -5.49 4.22 12.87
N LEU A 209 -5.71 4.95 11.77
CA LEU A 209 -5.83 6.40 11.81
C LEU A 209 -7.08 6.88 12.55
N GLY A 210 -8.14 6.07 12.66
CA GLY A 210 -9.40 6.43 13.29
C GLY A 210 -9.43 6.22 14.81
N HIS A 211 -8.55 5.37 15.33
CA HIS A 211 -8.56 5.08 16.77
C HIS A 211 -7.81 6.13 17.61
N TRP A 212 -6.75 6.73 17.09
CA TRP A 212 -6.03 7.79 17.77
C TRP A 212 -6.89 9.02 18.10
N PRO A 213 -7.72 9.55 17.17
CA PRO A 213 -8.58 10.70 17.48
C PRO A 213 -9.59 10.42 18.59
N LYS A 214 -10.09 9.19 18.73
CA LYS A 214 -10.95 8.79 19.85
C LYS A 214 -10.30 9.06 21.21
N SER A 215 -8.96 9.04 21.26
CA SER A 215 -8.13 9.33 22.43
C SER A 215 -7.53 10.75 22.43
N GLY A 216 -7.93 11.61 21.51
CA GLY A 216 -7.43 12.98 21.39
C GLY A 216 -6.07 13.12 20.73
N ILE A 217 -5.52 12.05 20.16
CA ILE A 217 -4.22 12.06 19.47
C ILE A 217 -4.44 12.39 18.00
N LYS A 218 -3.64 13.32 17.47
CA LYS A 218 -3.65 13.64 16.04
C LYS A 218 -2.90 12.55 15.26
N PRO A 219 -3.54 11.88 14.28
CA PRO A 219 -2.89 10.80 13.52
C PRO A 219 -1.58 11.22 12.85
N LEU A 220 -1.51 12.45 12.30
CA LEU A 220 -0.29 12.96 11.69
C LEU A 220 0.90 13.01 12.68
N ASP A 221 0.64 13.38 13.93
CA ASP A 221 1.69 13.44 14.96
C ASP A 221 2.14 12.03 15.35
N ALA A 222 1.19 11.08 15.45
CA ALA A 222 1.48 9.67 15.69
C ALA A 222 2.29 9.05 14.55
N ILE A 223 1.92 9.29 13.28
CA ILE A 223 2.66 8.82 12.10
C ILE A 223 4.10 9.37 12.07
N LYS A 224 4.30 10.64 12.42
CA LYS A 224 5.65 11.22 12.53
C LYS A 224 6.46 10.55 13.63
N LYS A 225 5.84 10.32 14.79
CA LYS A 225 6.49 9.70 15.94
C LYS A 225 6.89 8.25 15.69
N LEU A 226 6.07 7.50 14.94
CA LEU A 226 6.28 6.10 14.59
C LEU A 226 7.09 5.92 13.29
N SER A 227 7.72 6.99 12.78
CA SER A 227 8.50 6.96 11.55
C SER A 227 9.56 5.86 11.57
N GLY A 228 9.64 5.08 10.49
CA GLY A 228 10.55 3.94 10.35
C GLY A 228 10.04 2.62 10.93
N HIS A 229 8.89 2.63 11.64
CA HIS A 229 8.29 1.44 12.24
C HIS A 229 6.94 1.04 11.62
N ILE A 230 6.40 1.84 10.70
CA ILE A 230 5.07 1.60 10.12
C ILE A 230 5.15 0.51 9.06
N ILE A 231 4.46 -0.60 9.30
CA ILE A 231 4.33 -1.75 8.38
C ILE A 231 3.08 -1.58 7.51
N ALA A 232 1.95 -1.20 8.11
CA ALA A 232 0.67 -1.05 7.44
C ALA A 232 -0.14 0.13 8.00
N ILE A 233 -1.18 0.53 7.29
CA ILE A 233 -2.14 1.56 7.69
C ILE A 233 -3.54 0.98 7.61
N HIS A 234 -4.35 1.16 8.66
CA HIS A 234 -5.80 1.09 8.57
C HIS A 234 -6.35 2.49 8.32
N LEU A 235 -6.94 2.66 7.15
CA LEU A 235 -7.51 3.91 6.67
C LEU A 235 -8.94 4.01 7.19
N LYS A 236 -9.10 4.66 8.33
CA LYS A 236 -10.35 4.86 9.05
C LYS A 236 -10.51 6.34 9.39
N ASP A 237 -11.70 6.90 9.28
CA ASP A 237 -12.00 8.28 9.64
C ASP A 237 -13.05 8.36 10.74
N ILE A 238 -13.08 9.47 11.46
CA ILE A 238 -13.94 9.68 12.61
C ILE A 238 -14.49 11.11 12.61
N ALA A 239 -15.74 11.29 13.08
CA ALA A 239 -16.42 12.58 13.03
C ALA A 239 -15.87 13.63 14.00
N ALA A 240 -15.26 13.25 15.12
CA ALA A 240 -14.73 14.18 16.11
C ALA A 240 -13.65 13.55 17.00
N TYR A 241 -12.81 14.39 17.59
CA TYR A 241 -11.81 14.00 18.57
C TYR A 241 -12.40 13.77 19.97
N ASN A 242 -11.66 13.03 20.82
CA ASN A 242 -11.97 12.83 22.24
C ASN A 242 -13.34 12.18 22.53
N ASN A 243 -13.80 11.32 21.64
CA ASN A 243 -15.05 10.59 21.85
C ASN A 243 -14.93 9.13 21.43
N PRO A 244 -14.63 8.20 22.38
CA PRO A 244 -14.46 6.78 22.11
C PRO A 244 -15.76 6.07 21.68
N LYS A 245 -16.93 6.69 21.87
CA LYS A 245 -18.23 6.12 21.50
C LYS A 245 -18.60 6.34 20.05
N LEU A 246 -17.90 7.23 19.34
CA LEU A 246 -18.17 7.45 17.93
C LEU A 246 -17.80 6.22 17.11
N VAL A 247 -18.66 5.85 16.20
CA VAL A 247 -18.33 4.96 15.09
C VAL A 247 -17.62 5.75 14.00
N ASP A 248 -16.91 5.06 13.11
CA ASP A 248 -16.24 5.66 11.98
C ASP A 248 -17.25 6.24 10.98
N VAL A 249 -16.76 7.20 10.21
CA VAL A 249 -17.45 7.79 9.06
C VAL A 249 -16.67 7.48 7.78
N PRO A 250 -17.27 7.60 6.58
CA PRO A 250 -16.53 7.39 5.35
C PRO A 250 -15.28 8.26 5.27
N VAL A 251 -14.17 7.67 4.84
CA VAL A 251 -12.85 8.33 4.75
C VAL A 251 -12.94 9.61 3.93
N GLY A 252 -12.42 10.69 4.51
CA GLY A 252 -12.45 12.04 3.90
C GLY A 252 -13.69 12.87 4.28
N THR A 253 -14.58 12.33 5.12
CA THR A 253 -15.77 13.07 5.60
C THR A 253 -15.69 13.44 7.08
N GLY A 254 -14.66 12.95 7.79
CA GLY A 254 -14.43 13.22 9.20
C GLY A 254 -13.39 14.31 9.44
N VAL A 255 -12.65 14.18 10.55
CA VAL A 255 -11.73 15.20 11.05
C VAL A 255 -10.26 14.97 10.70
N ILE A 256 -9.93 13.88 10.02
CA ILE A 256 -8.55 13.47 9.77
C ILE A 256 -8.01 14.14 8.50
N ASP A 257 -6.84 14.79 8.61
CA ASP A 257 -6.13 15.38 7.46
C ASP A 257 -5.32 14.31 6.70
N PHE A 258 -6.01 13.47 5.91
CA PHE A 258 -5.37 12.44 5.09
C PHE A 258 -4.36 12.99 4.08
N PRO A 259 -4.59 14.13 3.40
CA PRO A 259 -3.58 14.72 2.53
C PRO A 259 -2.25 14.98 3.23
N ALA A 260 -2.27 15.47 4.47
CA ALA A 260 -1.04 15.69 5.25
C ALA A 260 -0.37 14.36 5.66
N ILE A 261 -1.17 13.35 6.03
CA ILE A 261 -0.67 12.01 6.37
C ILE A 261 -0.03 11.35 5.14
N PHE A 262 -0.67 11.39 3.97
CA PHE A 262 -0.11 10.80 2.75
C PHE A 262 1.20 11.49 2.33
N ARG A 263 1.30 12.81 2.44
CA ARG A 263 2.57 13.53 2.22
C ARG A 263 3.65 13.07 3.19
N GLU A 264 3.31 12.88 4.47
CA GLU A 264 4.28 12.42 5.48
C GLU A 264 4.72 10.97 5.21
N LEU A 265 3.80 10.05 4.90
CA LEU A 265 4.10 8.67 4.52
C LEU A 265 5.01 8.61 3.29
N LYS A 266 4.73 9.44 2.27
CA LYS A 266 5.60 9.59 1.09
C LYS A 266 7.00 10.05 1.47
N LYS A 267 7.11 11.07 2.32
CA LYS A 267 8.38 11.60 2.83
C LYS A 267 9.18 10.55 3.60
N GLN A 268 8.50 9.69 4.38
CA GLN A 268 9.12 8.59 5.10
C GLN A 268 9.52 7.40 4.20
N GLY A 269 9.16 7.42 2.92
CA GLY A 269 9.41 6.31 1.99
C GLY A 269 8.57 5.08 2.28
N PHE A 270 7.39 5.24 2.87
CA PHE A 270 6.47 4.13 3.17
C PHE A 270 6.12 3.33 1.91
N LYS A 271 6.10 1.99 2.02
CA LYS A 271 5.81 1.05 0.92
C LYS A 271 4.84 -0.06 1.32
N GLY A 272 4.31 0.00 2.55
CA GLY A 272 3.40 -0.99 3.07
C GLY A 272 1.99 -0.89 2.48
N PRO A 273 1.10 -1.81 2.86
CA PRO A 273 -0.29 -1.72 2.48
C PRO A 273 -1.04 -0.64 3.26
N ILE A 274 -2.05 -0.08 2.60
CA ILE A 274 -3.05 0.81 3.17
C ILE A 274 -4.39 0.13 2.97
N TYR A 275 -5.06 -0.25 4.06
CA TYR A 275 -6.33 -0.94 4.04
C TYR A 275 -7.44 -0.03 4.52
N ILE A 276 -8.49 0.15 3.74
CA ILE A 276 -9.75 0.71 4.24
C ILE A 276 -10.26 -0.20 5.36
N GLU A 277 -10.64 0.38 6.48
CA GLU A 277 -11.31 -0.36 7.56
C GLU A 277 -12.48 0.44 8.13
N ARG A 278 -13.62 -0.24 8.29
CA ARG A 278 -14.82 0.31 8.88
C ARG A 278 -15.38 -0.60 9.97
N ASP A 279 -15.66 -0.01 11.13
CA ASP A 279 -16.41 -0.66 12.22
C ASP A 279 -17.93 -0.43 12.07
N ALA A 280 -18.31 0.70 11.44
CA ALA A 280 -19.71 1.00 11.13
C ALA A 280 -20.30 -0.02 10.16
N THR A 281 -21.59 -0.25 10.29
CA THR A 281 -22.35 -1.15 9.40
C THR A 281 -23.42 -0.36 8.67
N ASP A 282 -23.13 0.04 7.43
CA ASP A 282 -24.09 0.69 6.54
C ASP A 282 -25.09 -0.35 5.99
N GLN A 283 -26.32 0.08 5.71
CA GLN A 283 -27.33 -0.78 5.12
C GLN A 283 -27.46 -0.50 3.62
N PRO A 284 -27.56 -1.50 2.75
CA PRO A 284 -27.47 -2.95 3.04
C PRO A 284 -26.04 -3.46 3.25
N SER A 285 -25.02 -2.66 3.00
CA SER A 285 -23.61 -2.97 3.25
C SER A 285 -22.72 -1.72 3.18
N ASN A 286 -21.47 -1.82 3.65
CA ASN A 286 -20.47 -0.74 3.53
C ASN A 286 -19.96 -0.52 2.08
N LEU A 287 -20.35 -1.32 1.10
CA LEU A 287 -19.80 -1.24 -0.26
C LEU A 287 -19.95 0.14 -0.91
N PRO A 288 -21.10 0.84 -0.83
CA PRO A 288 -21.22 2.19 -1.40
C PRO A 288 -20.23 3.18 -0.79
N SER A 289 -20.04 3.14 0.53
CA SER A 289 -19.08 3.99 1.24
C SER A 289 -17.65 3.64 0.85
N VAL A 290 -17.30 2.34 0.76
CA VAL A 290 -15.98 1.87 0.32
C VAL A 290 -15.66 2.37 -1.10
N ILE A 291 -16.62 2.37 -2.03
CA ILE A 291 -16.41 2.90 -3.39
C ILE A 291 -16.10 4.40 -3.35
N GLN A 292 -16.76 5.17 -2.48
CA GLN A 292 -16.46 6.59 -2.29
C GLN A 292 -15.07 6.79 -1.68
N GLU A 293 -14.68 5.98 -0.71
CA GLU A 293 -13.37 6.00 -0.05
C GLU A 293 -12.24 5.66 -1.04
N VAL A 294 -12.46 4.68 -1.92
CA VAL A 294 -11.53 4.36 -3.02
C VAL A 294 -11.34 5.56 -3.95
N LYS A 295 -12.44 6.22 -4.33
CA LYS A 295 -12.37 7.44 -5.15
C LYS A 295 -11.60 8.54 -4.45
N TYR A 296 -11.94 8.83 -3.19
CA TYR A 296 -11.25 9.84 -2.38
C TYR A 296 -9.75 9.55 -2.28
N TYR A 297 -9.37 8.32 -1.90
CA TYR A 297 -7.96 7.92 -1.82
C TYR A 297 -7.22 8.17 -3.14
N ASN A 298 -7.76 7.71 -4.25
CA ASN A 298 -7.15 7.88 -5.56
C ASN A 298 -6.98 9.36 -5.94
N GLU A 299 -7.96 10.20 -5.63
CA GLU A 299 -7.89 11.66 -5.85
C GLU A 299 -6.77 12.29 -5.01
N GLN A 300 -6.61 11.90 -3.74
CA GLN A 300 -5.56 12.48 -2.89
C GLN A 300 -4.17 12.01 -3.30
N VAL A 301 -4.00 10.72 -3.59
CA VAL A 301 -2.72 10.13 -4.00
C VAL A 301 -2.27 10.66 -5.36
N SER A 302 -3.20 10.97 -6.26
CA SER A 302 -2.86 11.56 -7.56
C SER A 302 -2.25 12.96 -7.46
N LYS A 303 -2.43 13.65 -6.33
CA LYS A 303 -1.89 15.00 -6.06
C LYS A 303 -0.52 14.97 -5.37
N LEU A 304 0.01 13.80 -5.05
CA LEU A 304 1.33 13.62 -4.43
C LEU A 304 2.46 13.59 -5.47
#